data_1d898aad25cd21b298d4374ffc2a3a2f
#
_entry.id   1d898aad25cd21b298d4374ffc2a3a2f
#
_cell.length_a   1.000
_cell.length_b   1.000
_cell.length_c   1.000
_cell.angle_alpha   90.00
_cell.angle_beta   90.00
_cell.angle_gamma   90.00
#
_symmetry.space_group_name_H-M   'P 1'
#
loop_
_entity.id
_entity.type
_entity.pdbx_description
1 polymer ?
#
loop_
_entity_poly.entity_id
_entity_poly.type
_entity_poly.pdbx_seq_one_letter_code
_entity_poly.pdbx_strand_id
1 'polypeptide(L)'
;MLFRSDPAVQSHIHFFNTSIRSRFEQWLVRLSRYQPLVEKIFSEFNIPSDLVYLSLVESGFNPYAYSRAKATGPWQFMKGTGQVYGLRIDNYVDERRDPIKSTVAAARYLRDLYDLFGAWPLAMAAYNAGEGKVMRALHKVQGETFSDISKTKLIRTETKQYVPRIMAATVIARNPDQYGFPQNPVEPHQFEEVVVNRPLHFHAIANTTGIPYEELRDRKSTRLNSSHLGISYAVF
;
A
#
# COMPACT_ATOMS: atom_id res chain seq x y z
N MET A 1 3.55 15.80 -16.57
CA MET A 1 2.78 15.95 -17.84
C MET A 1 3.13 14.90 -18.89
N LEU A 2 4.34 14.35 -18.91
CA LEU A 2 4.85 13.39 -19.94
C LEU A 2 4.16 12.01 -19.98
N PHE A 3 3.47 11.59 -18.91
CA PHE A 3 2.91 10.22 -18.84
C PHE A 3 1.47 10.09 -19.34
N ARG A 4 0.75 11.22 -19.50
CA ARG A 4 -0.65 11.16 -20.00
C ARG A 4 -0.78 10.70 -21.44
N SER A 5 0.26 10.82 -22.25
CA SER A 5 0.26 10.40 -23.66
C SER A 5 0.76 8.96 -23.89
N ASP A 6 1.24 8.27 -22.85
CA ASP A 6 1.69 6.88 -22.97
C ASP A 6 0.49 5.95 -23.24
N PRO A 7 0.50 5.16 -24.34
CA PRO A 7 -0.63 4.29 -24.69
C PRO A 7 -0.98 3.27 -23.62
N ALA A 8 0.00 2.76 -22.85
CA ALA A 8 -0.24 1.81 -21.78
C ALA A 8 -0.95 2.50 -20.59
N VAL A 9 -0.55 3.74 -20.28
CA VAL A 9 -1.23 4.55 -19.26
C VAL A 9 -2.66 4.86 -19.67
N GLN A 10 -2.89 5.26 -20.94
CA GLN A 10 -4.23 5.52 -21.47
C GLN A 10 -5.14 4.28 -21.42
N SER A 11 -4.60 3.13 -21.78
CA SER A 11 -5.32 1.85 -21.67
C SER A 11 -5.78 1.57 -20.24
N HIS A 12 -4.92 1.82 -19.24
CA HIS A 12 -5.28 1.63 -17.84
C HIS A 12 -6.25 2.71 -17.31
N ILE A 13 -6.17 3.96 -17.77
CA ILE A 13 -7.16 4.99 -17.49
C ILE A 13 -8.54 4.54 -18.00
N HIS A 14 -8.61 4.07 -19.24
CA HIS A 14 -9.84 3.52 -19.81
C HIS A 14 -10.37 2.35 -18.98
N PHE A 15 -9.50 1.40 -18.62
CA PHE A 15 -9.86 0.23 -17.82
C PHE A 15 -10.46 0.64 -16.46
N PHE A 16 -9.83 1.59 -15.74
CA PHE A 16 -10.35 2.09 -14.46
C PHE A 16 -11.68 2.81 -14.62
N ASN A 17 -11.86 3.56 -15.71
CA ASN A 17 -13.07 4.32 -15.96
C ASN A 17 -14.26 3.48 -16.45
N THR A 18 -14.00 2.29 -16.99
CA THR A 18 -15.04 1.44 -17.59
C THR A 18 -15.17 0.11 -16.89
N SER A 19 -14.16 -0.76 -17.02
CA SER A 19 -14.25 -2.17 -16.62
C SER A 19 -14.38 -2.37 -15.10
N ILE A 20 -13.75 -1.50 -14.32
CA ILE A 20 -13.78 -1.61 -12.84
C ILE A 20 -14.18 -0.29 -12.15
N ARG A 21 -14.90 0.58 -12.86
CA ARG A 21 -15.25 1.93 -12.39
C ARG A 21 -15.77 1.97 -10.95
N SER A 22 -16.82 1.22 -10.65
CA SER A 22 -17.42 1.18 -9.31
C SER A 22 -16.45 0.70 -8.23
N ARG A 23 -15.59 -0.27 -8.58
CA ARG A 23 -14.55 -0.76 -7.66
C ARG A 23 -13.46 0.29 -7.43
N PHE A 24 -13.03 0.98 -8.50
CA PHE A 24 -12.01 2.01 -8.40
C PHE A 24 -12.50 3.22 -7.58
N GLU A 25 -13.77 3.60 -7.73
CA GLU A 25 -14.42 4.60 -6.90
C GLU A 25 -14.36 4.24 -5.41
N GLN A 26 -14.71 2.99 -5.06
CA GLN A 26 -14.59 2.50 -3.68
C GLN A 26 -13.14 2.53 -3.17
N TRP A 27 -12.15 2.31 -4.04
CA TRP A 27 -10.75 2.41 -3.70
C TRP A 27 -10.35 3.85 -3.39
N LEU A 28 -10.78 4.81 -4.20
CA LEU A 28 -10.54 6.24 -3.96
C LEU A 28 -11.14 6.69 -2.63
N VAL A 29 -12.40 6.32 -2.37
CA VAL A 29 -13.08 6.62 -1.09
C VAL A 29 -12.34 5.98 0.10
N ARG A 30 -11.85 4.76 -0.05
CA ARG A 30 -11.09 4.11 1.03
C ARG A 30 -9.76 4.79 1.25
N LEU A 31 -9.02 5.11 0.19
CA LEU A 31 -7.73 5.77 0.27
C LEU A 31 -7.85 7.14 0.92
N SER A 32 -8.89 7.93 0.61
CA SER A 32 -9.04 9.27 1.16
C SER A 32 -9.04 9.29 2.70
N ARG A 33 -9.50 8.21 3.34
CA ARG A 33 -9.47 8.06 4.80
C ARG A 33 -8.06 7.94 5.38
N TYR A 34 -7.14 7.37 4.61
CA TYR A 34 -5.77 7.06 5.06
C TYR A 34 -4.74 7.98 4.42
N GLN A 35 -5.10 8.73 3.39
CA GLN A 35 -4.17 9.53 2.59
C GLN A 35 -3.34 10.51 3.44
N PRO A 36 -3.91 11.30 4.37
CA PRO A 36 -3.12 12.20 5.20
C PRO A 36 -2.07 11.47 6.05
N LEU A 37 -2.42 10.30 6.57
CA LEU A 37 -1.51 9.45 7.33
C LEU A 37 -0.35 8.95 6.45
N VAL A 38 -0.66 8.45 5.26
CA VAL A 38 0.35 7.92 4.33
C VAL A 38 1.28 9.04 3.87
N GLU A 39 0.74 10.20 3.51
CA GLU A 39 1.52 11.35 3.06
C GLU A 39 2.46 11.86 4.17
N LYS A 40 1.99 11.91 5.41
CA LYS A 40 2.83 12.24 6.57
C LYS A 40 4.01 11.26 6.69
N ILE A 41 3.73 9.95 6.69
CA ILE A 41 4.78 8.93 6.79
C ILE A 41 5.75 9.04 5.60
N PHE A 42 5.24 9.17 4.38
CA PHE A 42 6.07 9.27 3.19
C PHE A 42 6.99 10.50 3.20
N SER A 43 6.51 11.63 3.74
CA SER A 43 7.34 12.84 3.89
C SER A 43 8.53 12.59 4.83
N GLU A 44 8.35 11.81 5.91
CA GLU A 44 9.42 11.47 6.86
C GLU A 44 10.52 10.62 6.22
N PHE A 45 10.19 9.85 5.16
CA PHE A 45 11.13 9.01 4.40
C PHE A 45 11.58 9.63 3.08
N ASN A 46 11.25 10.92 2.80
CA ASN A 46 11.53 11.59 1.52
C ASN A 46 11.00 10.81 0.30
N ILE A 47 9.80 10.30 0.39
CA ILE A 47 9.11 9.57 -0.67
C ILE A 47 8.06 10.49 -1.31
N PRO A 48 7.99 10.57 -2.66
CA PRO A 48 6.92 11.31 -3.33
C PRO A 48 5.54 10.84 -2.90
N SER A 49 4.66 11.76 -2.55
CA SER A 49 3.29 11.47 -2.11
C SER A 49 2.49 10.64 -3.12
N ASP A 50 2.76 10.80 -4.42
CA ASP A 50 2.13 10.03 -5.49
C ASP A 50 2.30 8.52 -5.38
N LEU A 51 3.32 8.04 -4.68
CA LEU A 51 3.50 6.60 -4.48
C LEU A 51 2.46 5.98 -3.54
N VAL A 52 1.62 6.79 -2.89
CA VAL A 52 0.42 6.30 -2.20
C VAL A 52 -0.49 5.51 -3.15
N TYR A 53 -0.55 5.90 -4.43
CA TYR A 53 -1.38 5.24 -5.43
C TYR A 53 -0.88 3.84 -5.84
N LEU A 54 0.34 3.45 -5.45
CA LEU A 54 0.80 2.06 -5.53
C LEU A 54 -0.12 1.15 -4.73
N SER A 55 -0.51 1.54 -3.52
CA SER A 55 -1.44 0.75 -2.69
C SER A 55 -2.84 0.60 -3.29
N LEU A 56 -3.29 1.55 -4.11
CA LEU A 56 -4.53 1.39 -4.87
C LEU A 56 -4.44 0.21 -5.85
N VAL A 57 -3.32 0.12 -6.56
CA VAL A 57 -3.09 -0.96 -7.54
C VAL A 57 -2.90 -2.31 -6.83
N GLU A 58 -2.29 -2.33 -5.66
CA GLU A 58 -2.07 -3.55 -4.87
C GLU A 58 -3.35 -4.12 -4.29
N SER A 59 -4.17 -3.28 -3.65
CA SER A 59 -5.31 -3.77 -2.87
C SER A 59 -6.51 -2.83 -2.83
N GLY A 60 -6.44 -1.64 -3.47
CA GLY A 60 -7.36 -0.56 -3.22
C GLY A 60 -7.27 -0.05 -1.77
N PHE A 61 -6.07 -0.06 -1.19
CA PHE A 61 -5.79 0.24 0.22
C PHE A 61 -6.65 -0.56 1.20
N ASN A 62 -6.81 -1.86 0.96
CA ASN A 62 -7.63 -2.73 1.80
C ASN A 62 -6.79 -3.46 2.85
N PRO A 63 -6.95 -3.16 4.16
CA PRO A 63 -6.24 -3.87 5.24
C PRO A 63 -6.51 -5.37 5.28
N TYR A 64 -7.66 -5.80 4.77
CA TYR A 64 -8.05 -7.21 4.78
C TYR A 64 -7.73 -7.95 3.49
N ALA A 65 -7.08 -7.29 2.52
CA ALA A 65 -6.72 -7.92 1.26
C ALA A 65 -5.77 -9.10 1.50
N TYR A 66 -6.06 -10.21 0.81
CA TYR A 66 -5.26 -11.42 0.86
C TYR A 66 -5.21 -12.04 -0.54
N SER A 67 -4.02 -12.15 -1.11
CA SER A 67 -3.83 -12.70 -2.45
C SER A 67 -3.64 -14.21 -2.44
N ARG A 68 -3.78 -14.84 -3.61
CA ARG A 68 -3.45 -16.27 -3.79
C ARG A 68 -1.99 -16.60 -3.44
N ALA A 69 -1.09 -15.63 -3.63
CA ALA A 69 0.32 -15.75 -3.27
C ALA A 69 0.59 -15.47 -1.77
N LYS A 70 -0.47 -15.26 -0.95
CA LYS A 70 -0.40 -14.95 0.48
C LYS A 70 0.20 -13.57 0.79
N ALA A 71 0.21 -12.65 -0.20
CA ALA A 71 0.46 -11.24 0.07
C ALA A 71 -0.74 -10.66 0.82
N THR A 72 -0.49 -9.76 1.77
CA THR A 72 -1.51 -9.34 2.75
C THR A 72 -1.47 -7.84 2.97
N GLY A 73 -2.66 -7.26 3.20
CA GLY A 73 -2.85 -5.89 3.67
C GLY A 73 -2.81 -4.84 2.57
N PRO A 74 -2.80 -3.54 2.94
CA PRO A 74 -2.90 -2.43 2.00
C PRO A 74 -1.78 -2.42 0.97
N TRP A 75 -0.58 -2.82 1.39
CA TRP A 75 0.66 -2.80 0.62
C TRP A 75 1.03 -4.16 0.03
N GLN A 76 0.20 -5.19 0.22
CA GLN A 76 0.39 -6.56 -0.29
C GLN A 76 1.77 -7.15 0.01
N PHE A 77 2.25 -6.96 1.24
CA PHE A 77 3.51 -7.58 1.65
C PHE A 77 3.45 -9.11 1.66
N MET A 78 4.48 -9.72 1.08
CA MET A 78 4.82 -11.11 1.36
C MET A 78 5.34 -11.24 2.79
N LYS A 79 5.14 -12.39 3.45
CA LYS A 79 5.55 -12.60 4.84
C LYS A 79 7.03 -12.27 5.06
N GLY A 80 7.91 -12.83 4.24
CA GLY A 80 9.35 -12.63 4.39
C GLY A 80 9.75 -11.15 4.24
N THR A 81 9.27 -10.49 3.19
CA THR A 81 9.53 -9.07 2.96
C THR A 81 8.99 -8.22 4.13
N GLY A 82 7.75 -8.48 4.58
CA GLY A 82 7.19 -7.75 5.72
C GLY A 82 8.05 -7.89 6.98
N GLN A 83 8.56 -9.08 7.28
CA GLN A 83 9.44 -9.32 8.42
C GLN A 83 10.78 -8.58 8.31
N VAL A 84 11.39 -8.54 7.11
CA VAL A 84 12.62 -7.77 6.86
C VAL A 84 12.42 -6.28 7.15
N TYR A 85 11.24 -5.73 6.84
CA TYR A 85 10.90 -4.32 7.10
C TYR A 85 10.23 -4.08 8.46
N GLY A 86 10.38 -5.04 9.40
CA GLY A 86 10.03 -4.86 10.80
C GLY A 86 8.59 -5.19 11.18
N LEU A 87 7.81 -5.81 10.27
CA LEU A 87 6.45 -6.23 10.60
C LEU A 87 6.45 -7.54 11.38
N ARG A 88 5.75 -7.56 12.49
CA ARG A 88 5.48 -8.77 13.25
C ARG A 88 4.42 -9.61 12.54
N ILE A 89 4.76 -10.86 12.23
CA ILE A 89 3.88 -11.78 11.52
C ILE A 89 4.00 -13.17 12.15
N ASP A 90 3.10 -13.46 13.06
CA ASP A 90 3.01 -14.75 13.76
C ASP A 90 1.57 -15.32 13.73
N ASN A 91 1.29 -16.34 14.54
CA ASN A 91 -0.03 -16.96 14.58
C ASN A 91 -1.11 -16.06 15.22
N TYR A 92 -0.72 -15.00 15.91
CA TYR A 92 -1.60 -14.13 16.67
C TYR A 92 -1.71 -12.73 16.05
N VAL A 93 -0.63 -12.27 15.42
CA VAL A 93 -0.51 -10.90 14.89
C VAL A 93 -0.03 -10.92 13.45
N ASP A 94 -0.68 -10.15 12.60
CA ASP A 94 -0.23 -9.88 11.23
C ASP A 94 -0.25 -8.36 10.96
N GLU A 95 0.88 -7.71 11.25
CA GLU A 95 1.01 -6.24 11.12
C GLU A 95 1.03 -5.75 9.67
N ARG A 96 1.04 -6.65 8.69
CA ARG A 96 0.82 -6.27 7.29
C ARG A 96 -0.57 -5.68 7.06
N ARG A 97 -1.52 -5.96 7.97
CA ARG A 97 -2.89 -5.45 7.97
C ARG A 97 -3.04 -4.09 8.67
N ASP A 98 -2.06 -3.73 9.48
CA ASP A 98 -2.04 -2.47 10.18
C ASP A 98 -1.71 -1.32 9.21
N PRO A 99 -2.59 -0.31 9.03
CA PRO A 99 -2.35 0.75 8.06
C PRO A 99 -1.10 1.60 8.37
N ILE A 100 -0.80 1.85 9.65
CA ILE A 100 0.35 2.65 10.06
C ILE A 100 1.64 1.85 9.87
N LYS A 101 1.73 0.70 10.52
CA LYS A 101 2.95 -0.12 10.53
C LYS A 101 3.31 -0.61 9.12
N SER A 102 2.29 -1.07 8.36
CA SER A 102 2.54 -1.51 6.99
C SER A 102 2.92 -0.35 6.06
N THR A 103 2.44 0.86 6.31
CA THR A 103 2.87 2.05 5.56
C THR A 103 4.31 2.43 5.88
N VAL A 104 4.72 2.39 7.15
CA VAL A 104 6.14 2.59 7.53
C VAL A 104 7.05 1.55 6.89
N ALA A 105 6.64 0.29 6.89
CA ALA A 105 7.38 -0.79 6.21
C ALA A 105 7.46 -0.55 4.69
N ALA A 106 6.36 -0.13 4.06
CA ALA A 106 6.33 0.19 2.63
C ALA A 106 7.22 1.38 2.28
N ALA A 107 7.22 2.42 3.14
CA ALA A 107 8.09 3.57 2.97
C ALA A 107 9.59 3.17 3.01
N ARG A 108 9.99 2.36 3.99
CA ARG A 108 11.36 1.84 4.07
C ARG A 108 11.73 1.02 2.82
N TYR A 109 10.87 0.09 2.43
CA TYR A 109 11.11 -0.74 1.25
C TYR A 109 11.21 0.07 -0.04
N LEU A 110 10.30 1.02 -0.26
CA LEU A 110 10.32 1.91 -1.42
C LEU A 110 11.59 2.79 -1.42
N ARG A 111 12.03 3.25 -0.25
CA ARG A 111 13.28 4.02 -0.12
C ARG A 111 14.48 3.18 -0.51
N ASP A 112 14.62 1.98 0.03
CA ASP A 112 15.71 1.06 -0.31
C ASP A 112 15.74 0.71 -1.80
N LEU A 113 14.56 0.50 -2.40
CA LEU A 113 14.46 0.25 -3.85
C LEU A 113 14.86 1.48 -4.66
N TYR A 114 14.51 2.68 -4.21
CA TYR A 114 14.94 3.90 -4.88
C TYR A 114 16.44 4.12 -4.74
N ASP A 115 17.02 3.88 -3.58
CA ASP A 115 18.45 4.00 -3.34
C ASP A 115 19.25 3.02 -4.19
N LEU A 116 18.68 1.82 -4.45
CA LEU A 116 19.28 0.81 -5.30
C LEU A 116 19.24 1.15 -6.80
N PHE A 117 18.13 1.74 -7.28
CA PHE A 117 17.87 1.93 -8.71
C PHE A 117 17.98 3.39 -9.19
N GLY A 118 17.96 4.37 -8.30
CA GLY A 118 18.02 5.80 -8.63
C GLY A 118 16.78 6.36 -9.35
N ALA A 119 15.77 5.51 -9.62
CA ALA A 119 14.61 5.90 -10.42
C ALA A 119 13.31 5.23 -9.92
N TRP A 120 12.27 6.03 -9.68
CA TRP A 120 10.98 5.53 -9.20
C TRP A 120 10.32 4.49 -10.10
N PRO A 121 10.34 4.58 -11.44
CA PRO A 121 9.78 3.53 -12.29
C PRO A 121 10.44 2.17 -12.10
N LEU A 122 11.76 2.14 -11.86
CA LEU A 122 12.49 0.91 -11.56
C LEU A 122 12.19 0.42 -10.13
N ALA A 123 12.11 1.32 -9.16
CA ALA A 123 11.71 0.99 -7.79
C ALA A 123 10.30 0.37 -7.75
N MET A 124 9.33 0.95 -8.46
CA MET A 124 7.98 0.38 -8.59
C MET A 124 8.00 -1.00 -9.26
N ALA A 125 8.77 -1.17 -10.34
CA ALA A 125 8.92 -2.46 -11.01
C ALA A 125 9.54 -3.52 -10.08
N ALA A 126 10.53 -3.11 -9.27
CA ALA A 126 11.20 -3.96 -8.30
C ALA A 126 10.29 -4.33 -7.12
N TYR A 127 9.44 -3.42 -6.68
CA TYR A 127 8.42 -3.71 -5.68
C TYR A 127 7.52 -4.88 -6.09
N ASN A 128 7.08 -4.88 -7.35
CA ASN A 128 6.23 -5.95 -7.92
C ASN A 128 7.00 -7.25 -8.24
N ALA A 129 8.17 -7.15 -8.86
CA ALA A 129 8.90 -8.30 -9.41
C ALA A 129 9.97 -8.87 -8.48
N GLY A 130 10.40 -8.09 -7.50
CA GLY A 130 11.61 -8.29 -6.71
C GLY A 130 12.84 -7.65 -7.38
N GLU A 131 13.66 -6.98 -6.57
CA GLU A 131 14.84 -6.20 -6.98
C GLU A 131 15.84 -7.03 -7.79
N GLY A 132 16.09 -8.28 -7.39
CA GLY A 132 17.04 -9.16 -8.09
C GLY A 132 16.62 -9.48 -9.54
N LYS A 133 15.32 -9.50 -9.86
CA LYS A 133 14.87 -9.71 -11.25
C LYS A 133 15.06 -8.47 -12.10
N VAL A 134 14.74 -7.30 -11.55
CA VAL A 134 14.90 -6.03 -12.25
C VAL A 134 16.38 -5.76 -12.50
N MET A 135 17.25 -5.98 -11.52
CA MET A 135 18.69 -5.81 -11.65
C MET A 135 19.28 -6.75 -12.72
N ARG A 136 18.91 -8.03 -12.71
CA ARG A 136 19.36 -8.97 -13.77
C ARG A 136 18.86 -8.57 -15.15
N ALA A 137 17.64 -8.03 -15.26
CA ALA A 137 17.11 -7.57 -16.53
C ALA A 137 17.90 -6.37 -17.07
N LEU A 138 18.17 -5.36 -16.23
CA LEU A 138 18.97 -4.19 -16.59
C LEU A 138 20.39 -4.60 -17.04
N HIS A 139 21.05 -5.43 -16.25
CA HIS A 139 22.40 -5.91 -16.57
C HIS A 139 22.42 -6.65 -17.93
N LYS A 140 21.42 -7.50 -18.20
CA LYS A 140 21.37 -8.28 -19.44
C LYS A 140 21.16 -7.43 -20.70
N VAL A 141 20.43 -6.31 -20.60
CA VAL A 141 20.22 -5.38 -21.71
C VAL A 141 21.22 -4.24 -21.74
N GLN A 142 22.11 -4.15 -20.75
CA GLN A 142 23.01 -3.00 -20.54
C GLN A 142 22.21 -1.69 -20.53
N GLY A 143 21.02 -1.70 -19.90
CA GLY A 143 20.10 -0.58 -19.83
C GLY A 143 20.05 0.02 -18.42
N GLU A 144 19.54 1.24 -18.31
CA GLU A 144 19.46 2.00 -17.06
C GLU A 144 18.04 2.43 -16.71
N THR A 145 17.08 2.19 -17.62
CA THR A 145 15.70 2.67 -17.45
C THR A 145 14.68 1.54 -17.45
N PHE A 146 13.51 1.82 -16.88
CA PHE A 146 12.37 0.92 -16.98
C PHE A 146 11.95 0.65 -18.43
N SER A 147 12.08 1.65 -19.32
CA SER A 147 11.78 1.49 -20.75
C SER A 147 12.65 0.41 -21.40
N ASP A 148 13.91 0.30 -21.02
CA ASP A 148 14.85 -0.66 -21.60
C ASP A 148 14.43 -2.09 -21.30
N ILE A 149 13.98 -2.37 -20.08
CA ILE A 149 13.57 -3.71 -19.67
C ILE A 149 12.12 -4.04 -20.02
N SER A 150 11.24 -3.03 -20.09
CA SER A 150 9.79 -3.23 -20.32
C SER A 150 9.50 -3.80 -21.74
N LYS A 151 10.34 -3.51 -22.73
CA LYS A 151 10.23 -4.00 -24.11
C LYS A 151 10.74 -5.43 -24.29
N THR A 152 11.37 -6.00 -23.27
CA THR A 152 12.02 -7.33 -23.35
C THR A 152 11.14 -8.44 -22.79
N LYS A 153 11.56 -9.69 -22.95
CA LYS A 153 10.95 -10.86 -22.28
C LYS A 153 11.56 -11.15 -20.90
N LEU A 154 12.46 -10.30 -20.40
CA LEU A 154 13.19 -10.53 -19.15
C LEU A 154 12.35 -10.27 -17.90
N ILE A 155 11.34 -9.42 -18.01
CA ILE A 155 10.34 -9.20 -16.97
C ILE A 155 8.96 -9.64 -17.44
N ARG A 156 8.11 -10.05 -16.50
CA ARG A 156 6.75 -10.53 -16.78
C ARG A 156 5.87 -9.41 -17.30
N THR A 157 4.86 -9.77 -18.11
CA THR A 157 3.84 -8.83 -18.60
C THR A 157 3.16 -8.08 -17.44
N GLU A 158 2.90 -8.74 -16.32
CA GLU A 158 2.37 -8.13 -15.13
C GLU A 158 3.23 -6.94 -14.67
N THR A 159 4.54 -7.13 -14.53
CA THR A 159 5.47 -6.08 -14.11
C THR A 159 5.58 -4.94 -15.15
N LYS A 160 5.50 -5.27 -16.45
CA LYS A 160 5.47 -4.26 -17.52
C LYS A 160 4.25 -3.35 -17.43
N GLN A 161 3.11 -3.91 -17.04
CA GLN A 161 1.84 -3.20 -16.90
C GLN A 161 1.69 -2.52 -15.53
N TYR A 162 2.51 -2.92 -14.55
CA TYR A 162 2.39 -2.44 -13.17
C TYR A 162 2.68 -0.94 -13.06
N VAL A 163 3.80 -0.49 -13.63
CA VAL A 163 4.19 0.93 -13.59
C VAL A 163 3.18 1.82 -14.32
N PRO A 164 2.79 1.54 -15.59
CA PRO A 164 1.72 2.29 -16.26
C PRO A 164 0.39 2.29 -15.49
N ARG A 165 0.06 1.20 -14.82
CA ARG A 165 -1.16 1.09 -14.02
C ARG A 165 -1.15 2.02 -12.81
N ILE A 166 -0.02 2.13 -12.11
CA ILE A 166 0.14 3.09 -11.01
C ILE A 166 0.04 4.52 -11.53
N MET A 167 0.70 4.82 -12.65
CA MET A 167 0.62 6.14 -13.28
C MET A 167 -0.81 6.51 -13.66
N ALA A 168 -1.58 5.58 -14.21
CA ALA A 168 -2.98 5.78 -14.53
C ALA A 168 -3.84 6.05 -13.28
N ALA A 169 -3.62 5.27 -12.22
CA ALA A 169 -4.29 5.48 -10.94
C ALA A 169 -3.96 6.85 -10.35
N THR A 170 -2.69 7.27 -10.42
CA THR A 170 -2.24 8.61 -10.00
C THR A 170 -2.93 9.72 -10.79
N VAL A 171 -2.99 9.60 -12.11
CA VAL A 171 -3.62 10.60 -13.00
C VAL A 171 -5.08 10.79 -12.66
N ILE A 172 -5.83 9.72 -12.44
CA ILE A 172 -7.26 9.79 -12.07
C ILE A 172 -7.40 10.33 -10.66
N ALA A 173 -6.66 9.78 -9.69
CA ALA A 173 -6.83 10.11 -8.29
C ALA A 173 -6.47 11.57 -7.94
N ARG A 174 -5.54 12.17 -8.70
CA ARG A 174 -5.22 13.61 -8.57
C ARG A 174 -6.30 14.54 -9.14
N ASN A 175 -7.12 14.07 -10.06
CA ASN A 175 -8.13 14.86 -10.72
C ASN A 175 -9.41 14.02 -10.95
N PRO A 176 -10.03 13.49 -9.89
CA PRO A 176 -11.11 12.52 -10.03
C PRO A 176 -12.30 13.08 -10.82
N ASP A 177 -12.63 14.36 -10.65
CA ASP A 177 -13.73 15.03 -11.36
C ASP A 177 -13.55 15.02 -12.87
N GLN A 178 -12.32 15.20 -13.38
CA GLN A 178 -12.04 15.15 -14.82
C GLN A 178 -12.33 13.78 -15.43
N TYR A 179 -12.37 12.73 -14.59
CA TYR A 179 -12.67 11.35 -14.99
C TYR A 179 -14.06 10.92 -14.52
N GLY A 180 -14.85 11.89 -14.01
CA GLY A 180 -16.25 11.67 -13.58
C GLY A 180 -16.37 10.85 -12.29
N PHE A 181 -15.33 10.75 -11.48
CA PHE A 181 -15.43 10.17 -10.13
C PHE A 181 -15.86 11.25 -9.15
N PRO A 182 -16.89 10.98 -8.33
CA PRO A 182 -17.36 11.95 -7.35
C PRO A 182 -16.28 12.17 -6.28
N GLN A 183 -16.05 13.42 -5.92
CA GLN A 183 -15.32 13.76 -4.72
C GLN A 183 -16.29 13.64 -3.53
N ASN A 184 -16.37 12.48 -2.95
CA ASN A 184 -17.07 12.30 -1.69
C ASN A 184 -16.06 12.53 -0.56
N PRO A 185 -16.07 13.70 0.09
CA PRO A 185 -15.18 13.93 1.22
C PRO A 185 -15.56 12.94 2.33
N VAL A 186 -14.66 12.05 2.63
CA VAL A 186 -14.78 11.14 3.77
C VAL A 186 -13.83 11.67 4.83
N GLU A 187 -14.31 11.79 6.05
CA GLU A 187 -13.46 12.21 7.15
C GLU A 187 -12.25 11.26 7.26
N PRO A 188 -11.03 11.82 7.30
CA PRO A 188 -9.85 11.02 7.53
C PRO A 188 -9.93 10.28 8.85
N HIS A 189 -9.46 9.04 8.90
CA HIS A 189 -9.30 8.36 10.16
C HIS A 189 -8.30 9.11 11.04
N GLN A 190 -8.75 9.49 12.21
CA GLN A 190 -7.86 9.99 13.25
C GLN A 190 -7.32 8.79 14.02
N PHE A 191 -6.01 8.77 14.22
CA PHE A 191 -5.32 7.73 14.98
C PHE A 191 -4.68 8.35 16.20
N GLU A 192 -4.99 7.79 17.35
CA GLU A 192 -4.32 8.12 18.61
C GLU A 192 -3.60 6.85 19.09
N GLU A 193 -2.30 6.97 19.39
CA GLU A 193 -1.51 5.87 19.92
C GLU A 193 -1.50 5.93 21.45
N VAL A 194 -2.08 4.91 22.07
CA VAL A 194 -2.06 4.76 23.53
C VAL A 194 -1.19 3.58 23.90
N VAL A 195 -0.11 3.86 24.63
CA VAL A 195 0.79 2.83 25.16
C VAL A 195 0.22 2.27 26.46
N VAL A 196 -0.08 0.97 26.46
CA VAL A 196 -0.52 0.27 27.67
C VAL A 196 0.62 -0.56 28.24
N ASN A 197 0.97 -0.34 29.52
CA ASN A 197 2.10 -0.96 30.20
C ASN A 197 1.76 -2.35 30.80
N ARG A 198 0.54 -2.83 30.64
CA ARG A 198 0.07 -4.12 31.14
C ARG A 198 -0.97 -4.73 30.20
N PRO A 199 -1.13 -6.06 30.18
CA PRO A 199 -2.22 -6.69 29.43
C PRO A 199 -3.58 -6.17 29.91
N LEU A 200 -4.42 -5.76 28.96
CA LEU A 200 -5.79 -5.32 29.20
C LEU A 200 -6.77 -6.22 28.44
N HIS A 201 -7.89 -6.54 29.07
CA HIS A 201 -9.00 -7.19 28.39
C HIS A 201 -9.73 -6.18 27.48
N PHE A 202 -10.15 -6.61 26.30
CA PHE A 202 -10.94 -5.76 25.39
C PHE A 202 -12.19 -5.17 26.04
N HIS A 203 -12.84 -5.91 26.94
CA HIS A 203 -13.97 -5.37 27.69
C HIS A 203 -13.57 -4.16 28.57
N ALA A 204 -12.38 -4.18 29.18
CA ALA A 204 -11.90 -3.04 29.94
C ALA A 204 -11.64 -1.82 29.03
N ILE A 205 -11.04 -2.06 27.86
CA ILE A 205 -10.83 -1.00 26.87
C ILE A 205 -12.18 -0.47 26.36
N ALA A 206 -13.12 -1.33 25.99
CA ALA A 206 -14.45 -0.94 25.54
C ALA A 206 -15.18 -0.07 26.58
N ASN A 207 -15.15 -0.48 27.86
CA ASN A 207 -15.81 0.26 28.94
C ASN A 207 -15.17 1.63 29.20
N THR A 208 -13.85 1.75 29.01
CA THR A 208 -13.13 3.01 29.27
C THR A 208 -13.23 3.98 28.09
N THR A 209 -13.21 3.47 26.86
CA THR A 209 -13.18 4.29 25.64
C THR A 209 -14.55 4.52 25.03
N GLY A 210 -15.56 3.74 25.44
CA GLY A 210 -16.90 3.75 24.83
C GLY A 210 -16.96 3.04 23.46
N ILE A 211 -15.85 2.48 22.98
CA ILE A 211 -15.81 1.73 21.71
C ILE A 211 -16.48 0.38 21.90
N PRO A 212 -17.42 -0.02 21.03
CA PRO A 212 -18.06 -1.32 21.14
C PRO A 212 -17.04 -2.48 21.09
N TYR A 213 -17.21 -3.46 21.97
CA TYR A 213 -16.35 -4.65 22.04
C TYR A 213 -16.19 -5.36 20.68
N GLU A 214 -17.29 -5.47 19.94
CA GLU A 214 -17.29 -6.10 18.60
C GLU A 214 -16.42 -5.32 17.61
N GLU A 215 -16.40 -4.01 17.70
CA GLU A 215 -15.54 -3.18 16.86
C GLU A 215 -14.06 -3.37 17.20
N LEU A 216 -13.71 -3.43 18.48
CA LEU A 216 -12.36 -3.76 18.93
C LEU A 216 -11.93 -5.16 18.48
N ARG A 217 -12.86 -6.11 18.53
CA ARG A 217 -12.61 -7.48 18.10
C ARG A 217 -12.47 -7.62 16.59
N ASP A 218 -13.27 -6.94 15.80
CA ASP A 218 -13.28 -7.04 14.34
C ASP A 218 -12.11 -6.32 13.68
N ARG A 219 -11.46 -5.41 14.36
CA ARG A 219 -10.20 -4.81 13.93
C ARG A 219 -9.05 -5.82 14.04
N LYS A 220 -9.19 -6.96 13.38
CA LYS A 220 -8.34 -8.16 13.41
C LYS A 220 -6.89 -7.98 12.94
N SER A 221 -6.30 -6.80 13.06
CA SER A 221 -4.85 -6.65 12.96
C SER A 221 -4.14 -7.33 14.13
N THR A 222 -4.89 -7.58 15.22
CA THR A 222 -4.37 -8.24 16.42
C THR A 222 -5.37 -9.25 16.95
N ARG A 223 -5.06 -10.54 16.88
CA ARG A 223 -5.65 -11.52 17.78
C ARG A 223 -4.94 -11.36 19.12
N LEU A 224 -5.63 -10.78 20.09
CA LEU A 224 -5.15 -10.80 21.47
C LEU A 224 -5.21 -12.22 22.02
N ASN A 225 -4.06 -12.74 22.37
CA ASN A 225 -4.00 -13.83 23.34
C ASN A 225 -3.74 -13.24 24.72
N SER A 226 -4.42 -13.74 25.72
CA SER A 226 -4.49 -13.23 27.09
C SER A 226 -3.21 -13.37 27.93
N SER A 227 -2.07 -13.67 27.30
CA SER A 227 -0.80 -13.81 28.03
C SER A 227 0.34 -13.14 27.27
N HIS A 228 0.84 -12.06 27.84
CA HIS A 228 2.09 -11.35 27.55
C HIS A 228 2.16 -10.66 26.19
N LEU A 229 1.94 -9.34 26.18
CA LEU A 229 2.74 -8.41 25.37
C LEU A 229 2.17 -7.00 25.48
N GLY A 230 3.06 -6.01 25.57
CA GLY A 230 2.68 -4.60 25.45
C GLY A 230 2.03 -4.39 24.09
N ILE A 231 0.83 -3.86 24.09
CA ILE A 231 0.05 -3.60 22.88
C ILE A 231 0.00 -2.10 22.74
N SER A 232 0.56 -1.61 21.64
CA SER A 232 0.31 -0.25 21.18
C SER A 232 -0.93 -0.31 20.30
N TYR A 233 -2.03 0.21 20.76
CA TYR A 233 -3.21 0.49 19.95
C TYR A 233 -3.97 1.66 20.51
N ALA A 234 -4.38 2.53 19.62
CA ALA A 234 -5.72 3.00 19.58
C ALA A 234 -6.01 3.65 18.25
N VAL A 235 -7.15 3.35 17.70
CA VAL A 235 -7.74 4.02 16.56
C VAL A 235 -9.05 4.59 17.07
N PHE A 236 -9.17 5.88 17.05
CA PHE A 236 -10.42 6.60 17.27
C PHE A 236 -10.79 7.37 16.02
#